data_faf87488b7b452514408644a27295ef0
#
_entry.id   faf87488b7b452514408644a27295ef0
#
_cell.length_a   1.000
_cell.length_b   1.000
_cell.length_c   1.000
_cell.angle_alpha   90.00
_cell.angle_beta   90.00
_cell.angle_gamma   90.00
#
_symmetry.space_group_name_H-M   'P 1'
#
loop_
_entity.id
_entity.type
_entity.pdbx_description
1 polymer ?
#
loop_
_entity_poly.entity_id
_entity_poly.type
_entity_poly.pdbx_seq_one_letter_code
_entity_poly.pdbx_strand_id
1 'polypeptide(L)'
;GADIIIGSYTAFHPATEEELGDLTGIVKQIVMSRSIEDFEENKGLVDYLISPKLKGISSLDFNAADSLFNRGYKAALPFKDKLIKLADSLDKYGIQKPLEGILNKQYYSFDRIDITGNNIIPDSEIIGILNIRTGEKVDKFKLSEGMDLLYGKAWFEKVKYRIEPRNDSLILIIDCMERPKFILYGSVHYDNALGSGVLLSLSAKNFPTKASVIDLDYYLAQYYRIRNSFRQYINRNEKMGFSIDFYADNTLMPRLDIGSETGDILSRNFSTGLSINRTLGLNQMMNLSFSFDNQYLIPKYVSESFIKNYSYDNVTLTYNYSVNSLDKQHFPDKGVILDISAGASDLIKGHIKTGSTRKSYSKDDAGPFSFDRYYTLRANYRQYLTKVNNFTFSFRGDALYITDCDSVLAQNNFFLLGGQVSLNKRSVPVTGFHPNQIPVKAFAGLGTEMDWEFFKDVHLSLKGNIFAIQEAGREKGYSLIYGYGAEIGYMSIIGPIKAGVMHGIYEQEKYFSKIKAYLSVGYLF
;
A
#
# COMPACT_ATOMS: atom_id res chain seq x y z
N GLY A 1 9.07 23.23 38.20
CA GLY A 1 9.92 22.09 38.34
C GLY A 1 9.28 21.01 39.19
N ALA A 2 9.74 19.79 39.06
CA ALA A 2 9.37 18.68 39.95
C ALA A 2 10.45 18.55 41.03
N ASP A 3 10.04 18.22 42.25
CA ASP A 3 10.96 18.02 43.39
C ASP A 3 11.64 16.64 43.33
N ILE A 4 11.03 15.68 42.63
CA ILE A 4 11.56 14.33 42.43
C ILE A 4 11.32 13.94 40.98
N ILE A 5 12.37 13.47 40.31
CA ILE A 5 12.33 13.08 38.89
C ILE A 5 12.67 11.59 38.77
N ILE A 6 11.71 10.81 38.28
CA ILE A 6 11.93 9.41 37.89
C ILE A 6 12.06 9.38 36.36
N GLY A 7 13.25 9.06 35.87
CA GLY A 7 13.56 8.97 34.44
C GLY A 7 13.63 7.53 33.94
N SER A 8 13.14 7.30 32.74
CA SER A 8 13.36 6.03 32.05
C SER A 8 14.13 6.31 30.76
N TYR A 9 15.34 5.75 30.66
CA TYR A 9 16.17 5.89 29.47
C TYR A 9 16.00 4.70 28.54
N THR A 10 15.30 4.91 27.44
CA THR A 10 15.00 3.89 26.43
C THR A 10 15.65 4.16 25.08
N ALA A 11 16.53 5.18 25.00
CA ALA A 11 17.23 5.54 23.78
C ALA A 11 18.47 4.66 23.52
N PHE A 12 19.07 4.84 22.38
CA PHE A 12 20.28 4.11 21.97
C PHE A 12 21.49 4.54 22.80
N HIS A 13 22.32 3.55 23.14
CA HIS A 13 23.67 3.82 23.65
C HIS A 13 24.59 4.24 22.50
N PRO A 14 25.68 4.98 22.77
CA PRO A 14 26.72 5.25 21.77
C PRO A 14 27.17 3.97 21.09
N ALA A 15 27.34 4.01 19.78
CA ALA A 15 27.79 2.85 19.02
C ALA A 15 29.20 2.45 19.42
N THR A 16 29.46 1.15 19.50
CA THR A 16 30.81 0.61 19.71
C THR A 16 31.65 0.75 18.42
N GLU A 17 32.98 0.59 18.52
CA GLU A 17 33.86 0.62 17.34
C GLU A 17 33.44 -0.43 16.29
N GLU A 18 32.98 -1.61 16.70
CA GLU A 18 32.48 -2.64 15.81
C GLU A 18 31.19 -2.21 15.09
N GLU A 19 30.28 -1.51 15.78
CA GLU A 19 29.03 -1.01 15.20
C GLU A 19 29.25 0.20 14.27
N LEU A 20 30.34 0.91 14.40
CA LEU A 20 30.77 2.00 13.51
C LEU A 20 31.52 1.50 12.26
N GLY A 21 31.78 0.20 12.19
CA GLY A 21 32.50 -0.42 11.06
C GLY A 21 31.71 -0.44 9.75
N ASP A 22 30.40 -0.15 9.78
CA ASP A 22 29.56 -0.10 8.60
C ASP A 22 28.86 1.26 8.43
N LEU A 23 28.40 1.52 7.21
CA LEU A 23 27.70 2.78 6.85
C LEU A 23 26.40 2.94 7.66
N THR A 24 25.72 1.85 7.98
CA THR A 24 24.46 1.85 8.71
C THR A 24 24.65 2.29 10.16
N GLY A 25 25.71 1.81 10.80
CA GLY A 25 26.10 2.20 12.15
C GLY A 25 26.47 3.69 12.22
N ILE A 26 27.22 4.18 11.24
CA ILE A 26 27.59 5.60 11.15
C ILE A 26 26.35 6.50 11.00
N VAL A 27 25.44 6.17 10.08
CA VAL A 27 24.20 6.94 9.86
C VAL A 27 23.33 6.92 11.11
N LYS A 28 23.19 5.76 11.76
CA LYS A 28 22.44 5.61 13.02
C LYS A 28 23.05 6.48 14.13
N GLN A 29 24.37 6.49 14.27
CA GLN A 29 25.07 7.30 15.26
C GLN A 29 24.84 8.81 15.00
N ILE A 30 24.91 9.26 13.76
CA ILE A 30 24.67 10.66 13.39
C ILE A 30 23.24 11.08 13.73
N VAL A 31 22.25 10.25 13.40
CA VAL A 31 20.83 10.54 13.67
C VAL A 31 20.55 10.58 15.18
N MET A 32 21.24 9.77 15.96
CA MET A 32 20.99 9.62 17.41
C MET A 32 21.92 10.50 18.28
N SER A 33 22.94 11.17 17.71
CA SER A 33 23.92 11.95 18.44
C SER A 33 23.27 13.00 19.35
N ARG A 34 22.29 13.73 18.83
CA ARG A 34 21.58 14.76 19.60
C ARG A 34 20.80 14.18 20.78
N SER A 35 20.17 13.00 20.62
CA SER A 35 19.44 12.34 21.71
C SER A 35 20.39 11.83 22.82
N ILE A 36 21.60 11.44 22.44
CA ILE A 36 22.65 11.01 23.37
C ILE A 36 23.18 12.22 24.14
N GLU A 37 23.47 13.34 23.44
CA GLU A 37 23.90 14.60 24.06
C GLU A 37 22.85 15.13 25.05
N ASP A 38 21.60 15.24 24.64
CA ASP A 38 20.48 15.67 25.49
C ASP A 38 20.34 14.79 26.74
N PHE A 39 20.59 13.48 26.62
CA PHE A 39 20.58 12.57 27.77
C PHE A 39 21.76 12.82 28.70
N GLU A 40 22.98 12.95 28.19
CA GLU A 40 24.18 13.19 28.99
C GLU A 40 24.07 14.50 29.77
N GLU A 41 23.51 15.55 29.17
CA GLU A 41 23.27 16.83 29.83
C GLU A 41 22.21 16.73 30.97
N ASN A 42 21.15 15.94 30.78
CA ASN A 42 20.01 15.92 31.67
C ASN A 42 20.01 14.76 32.67
N LYS A 43 20.86 13.73 32.52
CA LYS A 43 20.87 12.56 33.42
C LYS A 43 21.16 12.92 34.86
N GLY A 44 21.90 14.01 35.11
CA GLY A 44 22.20 14.52 36.46
C GLY A 44 21.00 15.14 37.18
N LEU A 45 19.90 15.42 36.47
CA LEU A 45 18.66 15.96 37.04
C LEU A 45 17.70 14.87 37.52
N VAL A 46 18.00 13.59 37.28
CA VAL A 46 17.13 12.47 37.56
C VAL A 46 17.52 11.78 38.87
N ASP A 47 16.56 11.71 39.83
CA ASP A 47 16.77 11.06 41.12
C ASP A 47 16.77 9.53 41.01
N TYR A 48 15.92 9.00 40.14
CA TYR A 48 15.79 7.55 39.88
C TYR A 48 15.84 7.28 38.39
N LEU A 49 17.01 6.85 37.90
CA LEU A 49 17.20 6.52 36.49
C LEU A 49 17.02 5.02 36.24
N ILE A 50 15.97 4.65 35.52
CA ILE A 50 15.69 3.27 35.10
C ILE A 50 16.15 3.10 33.65
N SER A 51 17.13 2.21 33.43
CA SER A 51 17.70 1.99 32.09
C SER A 51 17.55 0.52 31.65
N PRO A 52 16.52 0.16 30.90
CA PRO A 52 16.33 -1.20 30.40
C PRO A 52 17.41 -1.59 29.40
N LYS A 53 17.86 -2.85 29.44
CA LYS A 53 18.78 -3.40 28.44
C LYS A 53 18.01 -3.72 27.15
N LEU A 54 18.11 -2.85 26.15
CA LEU A 54 17.37 -2.96 24.89
C LEU A 54 18.19 -3.58 23.72
N LYS A 55 19.40 -4.09 24.00
CA LYS A 55 20.24 -4.74 22.98
C LYS A 55 19.46 -5.84 22.24
N GLY A 56 19.50 -5.79 20.91
CA GLY A 56 18.82 -6.75 20.04
C GLY A 56 17.34 -6.45 19.75
N ILE A 57 16.80 -5.32 20.24
CA ILE A 57 15.45 -4.84 19.87
C ILE A 57 15.59 -3.48 19.20
N SER A 58 14.98 -3.33 18.03
CA SER A 58 14.94 -2.06 17.30
C SER A 58 13.70 -1.25 17.68
N SER A 59 13.76 0.07 17.49
CA SER A 59 12.61 0.98 17.65
C SER A 59 11.44 0.67 16.68
N LEU A 60 11.70 -0.12 15.62
CA LEU A 60 10.70 -0.55 14.64
C LEU A 60 10.15 -1.96 14.93
N ASP A 61 10.57 -2.59 16.04
CA ASP A 61 10.18 -3.96 16.39
C ASP A 61 8.88 -3.95 17.22
N PHE A 62 7.77 -3.71 16.54
CA PHE A 62 6.44 -3.63 17.18
C PHE A 62 5.95 -4.97 17.76
N ASN A 63 6.51 -6.10 17.32
CA ASN A 63 6.18 -7.43 17.83
C ASN A 63 6.92 -7.74 19.15
N ALA A 64 7.88 -6.93 19.55
CA ALA A 64 8.66 -7.12 20.77
C ALA A 64 8.02 -6.49 22.02
N ALA A 65 6.76 -6.06 21.96
CA ALA A 65 6.09 -5.33 23.06
C ALA A 65 6.17 -6.06 24.41
N ASP A 66 5.86 -7.37 24.45
CA ASP A 66 5.95 -8.17 25.68
C ASP A 66 7.39 -8.28 26.20
N SER A 67 8.36 -8.41 25.30
CA SER A 67 9.78 -8.44 25.65
C SER A 67 10.25 -7.10 26.21
N LEU A 68 9.82 -5.99 25.60
CA LEU A 68 10.12 -4.63 26.05
C LEU A 68 9.51 -4.36 27.43
N PHE A 69 8.25 -4.75 27.65
CA PHE A 69 7.59 -4.64 28.94
C PHE A 69 8.38 -5.40 30.02
N ASN A 70 8.71 -6.66 29.78
CA ASN A 70 9.46 -7.49 30.71
C ASN A 70 10.86 -6.95 31.02
N ARG A 71 11.56 -6.38 30.01
CA ARG A 71 12.88 -5.76 30.22
C ARG A 71 12.77 -4.47 31.03
N GLY A 72 11.74 -3.65 30.75
CA GLY A 72 11.44 -2.46 31.56
C GLY A 72 11.13 -2.80 33.01
N TYR A 73 10.25 -3.78 33.23
CA TYR A 73 9.89 -4.27 34.53
C TYR A 73 11.13 -4.78 35.32
N LYS A 74 11.95 -5.62 34.71
CA LYS A 74 13.21 -6.12 35.33
C LYS A 74 14.19 -5.00 35.64
N ALA A 75 14.27 -3.96 34.81
CA ALA A 75 15.13 -2.81 35.10
C ALA A 75 14.65 -1.94 36.27
N ALA A 76 13.34 -1.92 36.53
CA ALA A 76 12.74 -1.19 37.62
C ALA A 76 12.83 -1.94 38.98
N LEU A 77 12.88 -3.29 38.96
CA LEU A 77 12.90 -4.12 40.18
C LEU A 77 13.97 -3.72 41.22
N PRO A 78 15.22 -3.37 40.85
CA PRO A 78 16.23 -2.94 41.82
C PRO A 78 15.86 -1.66 42.58
N PHE A 79 14.96 -0.86 42.03
CA PHE A 79 14.47 0.37 42.65
C PHE A 79 13.23 0.18 43.52
N LYS A 80 12.63 -1.03 43.55
CA LYS A 80 11.34 -1.31 44.18
C LYS A 80 11.30 -0.82 45.64
N ASP A 81 12.27 -1.19 46.46
CA ASP A 81 12.26 -0.82 47.88
C ASP A 81 12.45 0.69 48.09
N LYS A 82 13.22 1.35 47.22
CA LYS A 82 13.40 2.80 47.24
C LYS A 82 12.12 3.53 46.84
N LEU A 83 11.43 3.02 45.82
CA LEU A 83 10.17 3.59 45.35
C LEU A 83 9.03 3.37 46.34
N ILE A 84 9.00 2.23 47.06
CA ILE A 84 8.05 2.00 48.18
C ILE A 84 8.28 3.03 49.30
N LYS A 85 9.52 3.22 49.74
CA LYS A 85 9.84 4.23 50.75
C LYS A 85 9.48 5.64 50.31
N LEU A 86 9.66 5.94 49.03
CA LEU A 86 9.24 7.21 48.44
C LEU A 86 7.71 7.35 48.50
N ALA A 87 6.96 6.31 48.08
CA ALA A 87 5.50 6.29 48.17
C ALA A 87 5.00 6.52 49.58
N ASP A 88 5.55 5.78 50.54
CA ASP A 88 5.23 5.93 51.97
C ASP A 88 5.50 7.36 52.49
N SER A 89 6.53 8.02 51.99
CA SER A 89 6.84 9.41 52.35
C SER A 89 5.87 10.41 51.72
N LEU A 90 5.38 10.14 50.52
CA LEU A 90 4.43 10.97 49.79
C LEU A 90 2.99 10.80 50.29
N ASP A 91 2.64 9.66 50.88
CA ASP A 91 1.33 9.39 51.52
C ASP A 91 0.98 10.40 52.61
N LYS A 92 2.00 11.04 53.21
CA LYS A 92 1.82 12.12 54.20
C LYS A 92 1.15 13.38 53.60
N TYR A 93 1.19 13.53 52.27
CA TYR A 93 0.62 14.68 51.57
C TYR A 93 -0.78 14.43 51.01
N GLY A 94 -1.33 13.25 51.19
CA GLY A 94 -2.69 12.89 50.79
C GLY A 94 -2.77 11.51 50.12
N ILE A 95 -3.66 10.67 50.64
CA ILE A 95 -3.88 9.33 50.08
C ILE A 95 -4.78 9.46 48.84
N GLN A 96 -4.26 9.22 47.67
CA GLN A 96 -5.10 8.88 46.51
C GLN A 96 -5.55 7.43 46.67
N LYS A 97 -6.87 7.19 46.71
CA LYS A 97 -7.43 5.82 46.77
C LYS A 97 -6.83 4.99 45.62
N PRO A 98 -6.30 3.79 45.91
CA PRO A 98 -5.76 2.93 44.86
C PRO A 98 -6.82 2.60 43.82
N LEU A 99 -6.42 2.64 42.55
CA LEU A 99 -7.22 2.20 41.38
C LEU A 99 -7.44 0.67 41.36
N GLU A 100 -7.19 -0.03 42.45
CA GLU A 100 -7.33 -1.48 42.55
C GLU A 100 -8.80 -1.90 42.35
N GLY A 101 -9.02 -2.70 41.33
CA GLY A 101 -10.33 -3.31 40.98
C GLY A 101 -11.03 -2.77 39.75
N ILE A 102 -10.60 -1.63 39.18
CA ILE A 102 -11.24 -1.09 37.96
C ILE A 102 -10.70 -1.79 36.70
N LEU A 103 -9.41 -2.09 36.66
CA LEU A 103 -8.74 -2.69 35.50
C LEU A 103 -9.09 -4.17 35.25
N ASN A 104 -9.74 -4.85 36.17
CA ASN A 104 -10.05 -6.30 36.10
C ASN A 104 -11.56 -6.61 35.96
N LYS A 105 -12.39 -5.61 35.70
CA LYS A 105 -13.82 -5.87 35.46
C LYS A 105 -14.02 -6.50 34.08
N GLN A 106 -14.91 -7.49 34.01
CA GLN A 106 -15.29 -8.12 32.74
C GLN A 106 -16.10 -7.16 31.86
N TYR A 107 -16.87 -6.26 32.50
CA TYR A 107 -17.70 -5.23 31.86
C TYR A 107 -17.52 -3.89 32.55
N TYR A 108 -17.51 -2.83 31.77
CA TYR A 108 -17.52 -1.44 32.21
C TYR A 108 -18.87 -0.80 31.83
N SER A 109 -19.36 0.10 32.65
CA SER A 109 -20.44 1.01 32.29
C SER A 109 -19.95 2.42 32.52
N PHE A 110 -19.95 3.21 31.46
CA PHE A 110 -19.45 4.59 31.51
C PHE A 110 -20.61 5.55 31.68
N ASP A 111 -20.55 6.38 32.71
CA ASP A 111 -21.56 7.41 32.96
C ASP A 111 -21.35 8.62 32.05
N ARG A 112 -20.10 8.80 31.60
CA ARG A 112 -19.71 9.90 30.72
C ARG A 112 -18.57 9.48 29.80
N ILE A 113 -18.56 10.06 28.60
CA ILE A 113 -17.48 9.92 27.62
C ILE A 113 -16.99 11.33 27.32
N ASP A 114 -15.72 11.59 27.64
CA ASP A 114 -15.05 12.85 27.38
C ASP A 114 -14.07 12.69 26.22
N ILE A 115 -14.08 13.61 25.28
CA ILE A 115 -13.19 13.61 24.11
C ILE A 115 -12.34 14.86 24.16
N THR A 116 -11.05 14.70 23.96
CA THR A 116 -10.08 15.81 24.00
C THR A 116 -9.16 15.75 22.80
N GLY A 117 -8.63 16.92 22.40
CA GLY A 117 -7.67 17.05 21.30
C GLY A 117 -8.26 16.99 19.89
N ASN A 118 -9.57 16.87 19.75
CA ASN A 118 -10.27 16.99 18.49
C ASN A 118 -10.66 18.46 18.24
N ASN A 119 -10.17 19.04 17.16
CA ASN A 119 -10.47 20.42 16.76
C ASN A 119 -11.37 20.48 15.53
N ILE A 120 -11.27 19.50 14.65
CA ILE A 120 -11.95 19.43 13.35
C ILE A 120 -13.09 18.43 13.39
N ILE A 121 -12.84 17.28 14.02
CA ILE A 121 -13.77 16.15 14.07
C ILE A 121 -14.72 16.35 15.27
N PRO A 122 -16.04 16.43 15.07
CA PRO A 122 -16.98 16.59 16.18
C PRO A 122 -17.03 15.36 17.09
N ASP A 123 -17.26 15.58 18.39
CA ASP A 123 -17.44 14.49 19.38
C ASP A 123 -18.50 13.47 18.94
N SER A 124 -19.59 13.95 18.36
CA SER A 124 -20.68 13.08 17.90
C SER A 124 -20.25 12.07 16.82
N GLU A 125 -19.25 12.41 16.00
CA GLU A 125 -18.71 11.52 14.99
C GLU A 125 -17.78 10.47 15.63
N ILE A 126 -16.97 10.89 16.59
CA ILE A 126 -16.09 9.99 17.34
C ILE A 126 -16.91 8.98 18.13
N ILE A 127 -17.91 9.42 18.87
CA ILE A 127 -18.84 8.57 19.63
C ILE A 127 -19.60 7.62 18.68
N GLY A 128 -20.03 8.11 17.51
CA GLY A 128 -20.73 7.30 16.52
C GLY A 128 -19.92 6.15 15.97
N ILE A 129 -18.59 6.32 15.81
CA ILE A 129 -17.68 5.27 15.36
C ILE A 129 -17.35 4.30 16.49
N LEU A 130 -17.08 4.83 17.68
CA LEU A 130 -16.85 4.02 18.87
C LEU A 130 -18.01 3.07 19.15
N ASN A 131 -19.22 3.46 18.78
CA ASN A 131 -20.45 2.70 19.00
C ASN A 131 -20.63 2.26 20.48
N ILE A 132 -20.23 3.16 21.40
CA ILE A 132 -20.38 2.99 22.84
C ILE A 132 -21.30 4.10 23.35
N ARG A 133 -22.30 3.72 24.15
CA ARG A 133 -23.25 4.65 24.76
C ARG A 133 -23.04 4.73 26.26
N THR A 134 -23.32 5.88 26.82
CA THR A 134 -23.35 6.06 28.30
C THR A 134 -24.38 5.14 28.93
N GLY A 135 -24.02 4.51 30.05
CA GLY A 135 -24.87 3.54 30.76
C GLY A 135 -24.87 2.12 30.16
N GLU A 136 -24.26 1.91 28.99
CA GLU A 136 -24.17 0.60 28.35
C GLU A 136 -23.08 -0.27 29.00
N LYS A 137 -23.32 -1.59 29.11
CA LYS A 137 -22.29 -2.56 29.51
C LYS A 137 -21.35 -2.83 28.33
N VAL A 138 -20.10 -2.45 28.46
CA VAL A 138 -19.04 -2.56 27.47
C VAL A 138 -17.98 -3.52 27.98
N ASP A 139 -17.64 -4.55 27.21
CA ASP A 139 -16.49 -5.40 27.48
C ASP A 139 -15.22 -4.84 26.82
N LYS A 140 -14.07 -5.45 27.14
CA LYS A 140 -12.79 -5.03 26.60
C LYS A 140 -12.71 -5.18 25.07
N PHE A 141 -13.39 -6.19 24.50
CA PHE A 141 -13.38 -6.46 23.06
C PHE A 141 -14.14 -5.37 22.30
N LYS A 142 -15.34 -5.02 22.77
CA LYS A 142 -16.13 -3.93 22.16
C LYS A 142 -15.42 -2.59 22.23
N LEU A 143 -14.74 -2.30 23.35
CA LEU A 143 -13.93 -1.08 23.48
C LEU A 143 -12.76 -1.09 22.50
N SER A 144 -12.02 -2.22 22.43
CA SER A 144 -10.90 -2.38 21.49
C SER A 144 -11.36 -2.23 20.04
N GLU A 145 -12.44 -2.93 19.64
CA GLU A 145 -13.00 -2.83 18.30
C GLU A 145 -13.39 -1.38 17.94
N GLY A 146 -14.04 -0.67 18.88
CA GLY A 146 -14.38 0.74 18.66
C GLY A 146 -13.14 1.63 18.51
N MET A 147 -12.09 1.38 19.28
CA MET A 147 -10.82 2.10 19.15
C MET A 147 -10.10 1.76 17.84
N ASP A 148 -10.10 0.50 17.41
CA ASP A 148 -9.50 0.07 16.15
C ASP A 148 -10.24 0.68 14.95
N LEU A 149 -11.58 0.74 15.01
CA LEU A 149 -12.40 1.42 14.01
C LEU A 149 -12.09 2.92 13.95
N LEU A 150 -11.93 3.56 15.09
CA LEU A 150 -11.58 4.98 15.18
C LEU A 150 -10.20 5.26 14.62
N TYR A 151 -9.22 4.40 14.96
CA TYR A 151 -7.86 4.49 14.45
C TYR A 151 -7.79 4.21 12.94
N GLY A 152 -8.57 3.22 12.46
CA GLY A 152 -8.67 2.83 11.05
C GLY A 152 -9.24 3.94 10.13
N LYS A 153 -9.94 4.93 10.69
CA LYS A 153 -10.41 6.10 9.92
C LYS A 153 -9.28 6.99 9.41
N ALA A 154 -8.07 6.81 9.92
CA ALA A 154 -6.93 7.64 9.58
C ALA A 154 -7.17 9.17 9.75
N TRP A 155 -8.12 9.55 10.60
CA TRP A 155 -8.35 10.94 10.99
C TRP A 155 -7.35 11.41 12.04
N PHE A 156 -6.84 10.45 12.82
CA PHE A 156 -5.97 10.69 13.95
C PHE A 156 -4.58 10.13 13.69
N GLU A 157 -3.58 10.84 14.12
CA GLU A 157 -2.22 10.35 14.23
C GLU A 157 -2.10 9.41 15.42
N LYS A 158 -2.83 9.76 16.50
CA LYS A 158 -2.85 9.00 17.74
C LYS A 158 -4.20 9.12 18.41
N VAL A 159 -4.72 7.99 18.86
CA VAL A 159 -5.89 7.92 19.75
C VAL A 159 -5.52 7.07 20.94
N LYS A 160 -5.79 7.59 22.13
CA LYS A 160 -5.62 6.86 23.38
C LYS A 160 -6.91 6.92 24.15
N TYR A 161 -7.14 5.96 25.02
CA TYR A 161 -8.19 6.04 26.00
C TYR A 161 -7.65 5.81 27.41
N ARG A 162 -8.35 6.36 28.38
CA ARG A 162 -8.17 6.09 29.79
C ARG A 162 -9.51 6.05 30.48
N ILE A 163 -9.60 5.23 31.52
CA ILE A 163 -10.81 5.10 32.34
C ILE A 163 -10.52 5.75 33.66
N GLU A 164 -11.25 6.79 34.01
CA GLU A 164 -11.11 7.50 35.27
C GLU A 164 -12.32 7.26 36.17
N PRO A 165 -12.09 6.78 37.44
CA PRO A 165 -13.14 6.76 38.44
C PRO A 165 -13.30 8.17 39.04
N ARG A 166 -14.53 8.62 39.14
CA ARG A 166 -14.87 9.90 39.76
C ARG A 166 -16.07 9.70 40.69
N ASN A 167 -15.79 9.65 42.02
CA ASN A 167 -16.77 9.22 43.01
C ASN A 167 -17.31 7.81 42.69
N ASP A 168 -18.62 7.64 42.47
CA ASP A 168 -19.25 6.35 42.13
C ASP A 168 -19.43 6.15 40.59
N SER A 169 -18.89 7.05 39.75
CA SER A 169 -19.04 7.01 38.30
C SER A 169 -17.72 6.68 37.59
N LEU A 170 -17.83 6.05 36.41
CA LEU A 170 -16.71 5.79 35.51
C LEU A 170 -16.78 6.71 34.30
N ILE A 171 -15.69 7.41 34.03
CA ILE A 171 -15.55 8.29 32.85
C ILE A 171 -14.59 7.62 31.86
N LEU A 172 -15.02 7.47 30.62
CA LEU A 172 -14.15 7.11 29.50
C LEU A 172 -13.61 8.40 28.89
N ILE A 173 -12.30 8.60 28.96
CA ILE A 173 -11.63 9.74 28.34
C ILE A 173 -10.90 9.25 27.09
N ILE A 174 -11.15 9.93 25.97
CA ILE A 174 -10.52 9.65 24.68
C ILE A 174 -9.67 10.84 24.29
N ASP A 175 -8.36 10.64 24.27
CA ASP A 175 -7.40 11.66 23.88
C ASP A 175 -7.04 11.45 22.40
N CYS A 176 -7.44 12.40 21.57
CA CYS A 176 -7.23 12.38 20.12
C CYS A 176 -6.11 13.35 19.73
N MET A 177 -5.28 12.93 18.79
CA MET A 177 -4.35 13.79 18.08
C MET A 177 -4.70 13.72 16.59
N GLU A 178 -5.31 14.78 16.08
CA GLU A 178 -5.76 14.82 14.69
C GLU A 178 -4.60 14.88 13.71
N ARG A 179 -4.72 14.17 12.59
CA ARG A 179 -3.75 14.27 11.50
C ARG A 179 -3.85 15.62 10.80
N PRO A 180 -2.73 16.14 10.27
CA PRO A 180 -2.76 17.30 9.40
C PRO A 180 -3.74 17.09 8.24
N LYS A 181 -4.45 18.16 7.86
CA LYS A 181 -5.35 18.11 6.69
C LYS A 181 -4.62 17.79 5.39
N PHE A 182 -3.37 18.23 5.27
CA PHE A 182 -2.53 18.07 4.11
C PHE A 182 -1.30 17.26 4.48
N ILE A 183 -1.03 16.20 3.73
CA ILE A 183 0.16 15.37 3.91
C ILE A 183 0.85 15.28 2.55
N LEU A 184 2.11 15.70 2.51
CA LEU A 184 2.96 15.60 1.33
C LEU A 184 3.97 14.47 1.55
N TYR A 185 4.01 13.55 0.60
CA TYR A 185 5.02 12.49 0.54
C TYR A 185 5.90 12.72 -0.68
N GLY A 186 7.20 12.49 -0.51
CA GLY A 186 8.17 12.46 -1.58
C GLY A 186 9.03 11.21 -1.48
N SER A 187 9.34 10.58 -2.61
CA SER A 187 10.25 9.44 -2.68
C SER A 187 11.02 9.47 -3.99
N VAL A 188 12.20 8.88 -3.99
CA VAL A 188 12.95 8.58 -5.20
C VAL A 188 12.81 7.09 -5.50
N HIS A 189 12.74 6.76 -6.77
CA HIS A 189 12.66 5.39 -7.23
C HIS A 189 13.70 5.17 -8.33
N TYR A 190 14.33 4.02 -8.30
CA TYR A 190 15.18 3.52 -9.38
C TYR A 190 14.82 2.07 -9.67
N ASP A 191 14.68 1.76 -10.94
CA ASP A 191 14.53 0.40 -11.44
C ASP A 191 15.24 0.31 -12.79
N ASN A 192 15.98 -0.76 -13.02
CA ASN A 192 16.78 -0.89 -14.25
C ASN A 192 15.93 -1.03 -15.52
N ALA A 193 14.65 -1.35 -15.41
CA ALA A 193 13.72 -1.38 -16.56
C ALA A 193 13.00 -0.04 -16.77
N LEU A 194 12.78 0.73 -15.69
CA LEU A 194 12.04 2.01 -15.72
C LEU A 194 12.94 3.23 -15.65
N GLY A 195 14.21 3.06 -15.26
CA GLY A 195 15.11 4.16 -14.96
C GLY A 195 14.85 4.84 -13.62
N SER A 196 15.41 6.03 -13.44
CA SER A 196 15.21 6.84 -12.24
C SER A 196 13.92 7.63 -12.32
N GLY A 197 13.21 7.74 -11.20
CA GLY A 197 11.99 8.51 -11.09
C GLY A 197 11.84 9.19 -9.73
N VAL A 198 10.96 10.18 -9.68
CA VAL A 198 10.55 10.87 -8.47
C VAL A 198 9.06 10.64 -8.27
N LEU A 199 8.69 10.29 -7.06
CA LEU A 199 7.32 10.16 -6.60
C LEU A 199 6.96 11.36 -5.73
N LEU A 200 5.85 12.00 -6.04
CA LEU A 200 5.26 13.06 -5.24
C LEU A 200 3.80 12.70 -5.01
N SER A 201 3.37 12.66 -3.76
CA SER A 201 1.98 12.40 -3.39
C SER A 201 1.50 13.45 -2.40
N LEU A 202 0.38 14.08 -2.71
CA LEU A 202 -0.33 15.00 -1.83
C LEU A 202 -1.68 14.40 -1.49
N SER A 203 -1.92 14.16 -0.20
CA SER A 203 -3.22 13.76 0.32
C SER A 203 -3.83 14.89 1.14
N ALA A 204 -5.07 15.27 0.84
CA ALA A 204 -5.81 16.27 1.57
C ALA A 204 -7.14 15.66 2.07
N LYS A 205 -7.35 15.69 3.40
CA LYS A 205 -8.55 15.16 4.05
C LYS A 205 -9.43 16.30 4.58
N ASN A 206 -10.75 16.10 4.52
CA ASN A 206 -11.73 17.12 4.90
C ASN A 206 -11.50 18.46 4.17
N PHE A 207 -11.12 18.40 2.89
CA PHE A 207 -10.88 19.52 2.01
C PHE A 207 -11.28 19.16 0.56
N PRO A 208 -12.01 20.03 -0.16
CA PRO A 208 -12.57 21.33 0.25
C PRO A 208 -13.79 21.20 1.15
N THR A 209 -14.42 20.04 1.23
CA THR A 209 -15.64 19.78 2.00
C THR A 209 -15.37 18.81 3.15
N LYS A 210 -16.29 18.75 4.13
CA LYS A 210 -16.25 17.74 5.20
C LYS A 210 -16.41 16.35 4.60
N ALA A 211 -15.72 15.35 5.18
CA ALA A 211 -15.72 13.96 4.73
C ALA A 211 -15.27 13.78 3.26
N SER A 212 -14.39 14.65 2.76
CA SER A 212 -13.76 14.52 1.45
C SER A 212 -12.28 14.14 1.58
N VAL A 213 -11.78 13.50 0.53
CA VAL A 213 -10.37 13.15 0.37
C VAL A 213 -9.95 13.52 -1.05
N ILE A 214 -8.84 14.24 -1.16
CA ILE A 214 -8.13 14.47 -2.42
C ILE A 214 -6.81 13.74 -2.32
N ASP A 215 -6.52 12.90 -3.31
CA ASP A 215 -5.22 12.25 -3.49
C ASP A 215 -4.66 12.63 -4.86
N LEU A 216 -3.44 13.17 -4.88
CA LEU A 216 -2.72 13.58 -6.08
C LEU A 216 -1.38 12.87 -6.09
N ASP A 217 -1.21 11.90 -7.00
CA ASP A 217 -0.02 11.08 -7.11
C ASP A 217 0.65 11.28 -8.46
N TYR A 218 1.93 11.64 -8.42
CA TYR A 218 2.75 11.91 -9.59
C TYR A 218 4.00 11.04 -9.54
N TYR A 219 4.13 10.11 -10.47
CA TYR A 219 5.38 9.43 -10.77
C TYR A 219 6.00 10.09 -12.01
N LEU A 220 7.15 10.73 -11.84
CA LEU A 220 7.85 11.50 -12.85
C LEU A 220 9.17 10.81 -13.19
N ALA A 221 9.22 10.19 -14.35
CA ALA A 221 10.37 9.47 -14.90
C ALA A 221 10.32 9.53 -16.43
N GLN A 222 11.14 8.72 -17.13
CA GLN A 222 11.03 8.52 -18.57
C GLN A 222 9.60 8.09 -18.96
N TYR A 223 8.98 7.26 -18.11
CA TYR A 223 7.57 6.86 -18.22
C TYR A 223 6.84 7.44 -17.00
N TYR A 224 6.02 8.46 -17.25
CA TYR A 224 5.26 9.10 -16.18
C TYR A 224 3.92 8.40 -15.91
N ARG A 225 3.43 8.59 -14.68
CA ARG A 225 2.09 8.19 -14.27
C ARG A 225 1.51 9.23 -13.32
N ILE A 226 0.29 9.65 -13.61
CA ILE A 226 -0.46 10.64 -12.83
C ILE A 226 -1.76 9.99 -12.40
N ARG A 227 -2.09 10.08 -11.12
CA ARG A 227 -3.37 9.69 -10.55
C ARG A 227 -3.87 10.82 -9.68
N ASN A 228 -5.05 11.31 -9.99
CA ASN A 228 -5.73 12.31 -9.17
C ASN A 228 -7.11 11.77 -8.84
N SER A 229 -7.49 11.81 -7.59
CA SER A 229 -8.78 11.35 -7.11
C SER A 229 -9.37 12.36 -6.14
N PHE A 230 -10.60 12.73 -6.37
CA PHE A 230 -11.43 13.43 -5.40
C PHE A 230 -12.54 12.48 -4.96
N ARG A 231 -12.63 12.20 -3.67
CA ARG A 231 -13.65 11.34 -3.08
C ARG A 231 -14.47 12.12 -2.05
N GLN A 232 -15.78 12.05 -2.19
CA GLN A 232 -16.74 12.63 -1.24
C GLN A 232 -17.58 11.51 -0.62
N TYR A 233 -17.54 11.39 0.68
CA TYR A 233 -18.39 10.48 1.41
C TYR A 233 -19.76 11.11 1.68
N ILE A 234 -20.83 10.29 1.52
CA ILE A 234 -22.22 10.74 1.61
C ILE A 234 -22.71 10.70 3.06
N ASN A 235 -22.21 9.76 3.84
CA ASN A 235 -22.64 9.55 5.22
C ASN A 235 -21.46 9.65 6.21
N ARG A 236 -21.78 9.95 7.46
CA ARG A 236 -20.81 10.09 8.55
C ARG A 236 -19.94 8.87 8.78
N ASN A 237 -20.45 7.67 8.48
CA ASN A 237 -19.71 6.44 8.66
C ASN A 237 -18.67 6.19 7.54
N GLU A 238 -18.58 7.08 6.55
CA GLU A 238 -17.67 6.96 5.38
C GLU A 238 -17.79 5.60 4.65
N LYS A 239 -18.95 4.95 4.76
CA LYS A 239 -19.20 3.66 4.13
C LYS A 239 -19.61 3.76 2.67
N MET A 240 -20.10 4.91 2.25
CA MET A 240 -20.55 5.16 0.89
C MET A 240 -20.11 6.56 0.44
N GLY A 241 -19.62 6.66 -0.78
CA GLY A 241 -19.16 7.89 -1.38
C GLY A 241 -19.18 7.82 -2.90
N PHE A 242 -18.95 8.97 -3.52
CA PHE A 242 -18.64 9.06 -4.93
C PHE A 242 -17.22 9.60 -5.13
N SER A 243 -16.59 9.25 -6.24
CA SER A 243 -15.30 9.83 -6.61
C SER A 243 -15.28 10.31 -8.05
N ILE A 244 -14.40 11.28 -8.28
CA ILE A 244 -13.98 11.73 -9.61
C ILE A 244 -12.52 11.38 -9.71
N ASP A 245 -12.19 10.59 -10.72
CA ASP A 245 -10.85 10.06 -10.89
C ASP A 245 -10.27 10.52 -12.22
N PHE A 246 -9.01 10.91 -12.19
CA PHE A 246 -8.22 11.26 -13.35
C PHE A 246 -6.95 10.42 -13.36
N TYR A 247 -6.64 9.85 -14.52
CA TYR A 247 -5.46 9.04 -14.72
C TYR A 247 -4.80 9.36 -16.05
N ALA A 248 -3.47 9.50 -16.04
CA ALA A 248 -2.68 9.60 -17.25
C ALA A 248 -1.36 8.83 -17.09
N ASP A 249 -0.94 8.15 -18.14
CA ASP A 249 0.36 7.49 -18.22
C ASP A 249 0.94 7.51 -19.63
N ASN A 250 2.24 7.27 -19.71
CA ASN A 250 2.87 6.83 -20.94
C ASN A 250 3.68 5.55 -20.66
N THR A 251 3.66 4.62 -21.60
CA THR A 251 4.41 3.37 -21.48
C THR A 251 4.82 2.84 -22.85
N LEU A 252 5.93 2.11 -22.89
CA LEU A 252 6.30 1.33 -24.06
C LEU A 252 5.58 -0.01 -24.06
N MET A 253 5.07 -0.41 -25.21
CA MET A 253 4.43 -1.69 -25.46
C MET A 253 5.12 -2.35 -26.64
N PRO A 254 5.29 -3.69 -26.64
CA PRO A 254 5.76 -4.38 -27.83
C PRO A 254 4.73 -4.26 -28.94
N ARG A 255 5.20 -4.09 -30.16
CA ARG A 255 4.36 -4.14 -31.35
C ARG A 255 4.04 -5.60 -31.67
N LEU A 256 2.77 -5.86 -31.93
CA LEU A 256 2.31 -7.14 -32.45
C LEU A 256 2.36 -7.10 -33.96
N ASP A 257 3.43 -7.60 -34.55
CA ASP A 257 3.47 -7.82 -36.00
C ASP A 257 3.36 -9.30 -36.32
N ILE A 258 2.48 -9.55 -37.25
CA ILE A 258 2.37 -10.83 -37.98
C ILE A 258 3.48 -10.82 -39.03
N GLY A 259 4.74 -10.94 -38.58
CA GLY A 259 5.90 -11.06 -39.48
C GLY A 259 7.08 -10.15 -39.11
N SER A 260 8.10 -10.74 -38.68
CA SER A 260 9.57 -10.49 -38.70
C SER A 260 10.20 -9.19 -38.20
N GLU A 261 9.55 -8.10 -37.83
CA GLU A 261 10.22 -6.96 -37.20
C GLU A 261 9.49 -6.47 -35.95
N THR A 262 10.15 -6.65 -34.80
CA THR A 262 9.69 -6.18 -33.51
C THR A 262 9.97 -4.69 -33.34
N GLY A 263 8.94 -3.88 -33.33
CA GLY A 263 9.02 -2.46 -33.01
C GLY A 263 8.31 -2.16 -31.68
N ASP A 264 8.65 -1.04 -31.06
CA ASP A 264 7.96 -0.55 -29.88
C ASP A 264 6.89 0.48 -30.24
N ILE A 265 5.79 0.46 -29.51
CA ILE A 265 4.73 1.47 -29.57
C ILE A 265 4.75 2.27 -28.27
N LEU A 266 4.89 3.58 -28.36
CA LEU A 266 4.65 4.46 -27.23
C LEU A 266 3.14 4.65 -27.07
N SER A 267 2.58 4.11 -26.00
CA SER A 267 1.19 4.31 -25.60
C SER A 267 1.09 5.46 -24.61
N ARG A 268 0.20 6.40 -24.87
CA ARG A 268 -0.21 7.46 -23.95
C ARG A 268 -1.67 7.27 -23.63
N ASN A 269 -1.98 7.08 -22.36
CA ASN A 269 -3.33 6.83 -21.89
C ASN A 269 -3.81 8.01 -21.08
N PHE A 270 -5.05 8.35 -21.27
CA PHE A 270 -5.79 9.33 -20.49
C PHE A 270 -7.11 8.70 -20.09
N SER A 271 -7.51 8.84 -18.85
CA SER A 271 -8.77 8.32 -18.34
C SER A 271 -9.36 9.30 -17.34
N THR A 272 -10.63 9.58 -17.46
CA THR A 272 -11.39 10.30 -16.43
C THR A 272 -12.66 9.51 -16.14
N GLY A 273 -13.07 9.47 -14.86
CA GLY A 273 -14.18 8.65 -14.45
C GLY A 273 -14.94 9.18 -13.25
N LEU A 274 -16.16 8.71 -13.13
CA LEU A 274 -17.03 8.89 -11.98
C LEU A 274 -17.29 7.54 -11.36
N SER A 275 -17.20 7.45 -10.03
CA SER A 275 -17.41 6.17 -9.34
C SER A 275 -18.30 6.33 -8.12
N ILE A 276 -19.02 5.26 -7.80
CA ILE A 276 -19.71 5.07 -6.53
C ILE A 276 -18.95 4.00 -5.76
N ASN A 277 -18.54 4.33 -4.54
CA ASN A 277 -17.74 3.48 -3.68
C ASN A 277 -18.54 3.07 -2.44
N ARG A 278 -18.47 1.81 -2.06
CA ARG A 278 -19.05 1.29 -0.83
C ARG A 278 -18.04 0.43 -0.08
N THR A 279 -17.73 0.82 1.15
CA THR A 279 -16.90 0.06 2.08
C THR A 279 -17.79 -0.90 2.88
N LEU A 280 -17.46 -2.19 2.88
CA LEU A 280 -18.24 -3.25 3.57
C LEU A 280 -17.62 -3.65 4.91
N GLY A 281 -16.52 -3.06 5.29
CA GLY A 281 -15.79 -3.35 6.52
C GLY A 281 -14.47 -2.59 6.51
N LEU A 282 -13.49 -3.03 7.29
CA LEU A 282 -12.16 -2.41 7.31
C LEU A 282 -11.36 -2.71 6.03
N ASN A 283 -11.58 -3.89 5.44
CA ASN A 283 -10.70 -4.45 4.42
C ASN A 283 -11.39 -4.73 3.09
N GLN A 284 -12.66 -4.34 2.93
CA GLN A 284 -13.46 -4.69 1.74
C GLN A 284 -14.11 -3.45 1.13
N MET A 285 -14.06 -3.36 -0.18
CA MET A 285 -14.65 -2.26 -0.95
C MET A 285 -15.32 -2.77 -2.23
N MET A 286 -16.47 -2.18 -2.54
CA MET A 286 -17.13 -2.27 -3.84
C MET A 286 -17.03 -0.93 -4.55
N ASN A 287 -16.79 -0.96 -5.85
CA ASN A 287 -16.74 0.22 -6.69
C ASN A 287 -17.50 -0.04 -7.99
N LEU A 288 -18.35 0.89 -8.37
CA LEU A 288 -18.96 0.94 -9.70
C LEU A 288 -18.50 2.24 -10.35
N SER A 289 -17.76 2.14 -11.45
CA SER A 289 -17.16 3.27 -12.15
C SER A 289 -17.62 3.34 -13.60
N PHE A 290 -17.86 4.57 -14.06
CA PHE A 290 -18.03 4.91 -15.47
C PHE A 290 -16.86 5.79 -15.86
N SER A 291 -16.10 5.39 -16.90
CA SER A 291 -14.93 6.14 -17.36
C SER A 291 -15.00 6.42 -18.86
N PHE A 292 -14.39 7.54 -19.22
CA PHE A 292 -13.99 7.88 -20.56
C PHE A 292 -12.48 7.68 -20.66
N ASP A 293 -12.03 6.88 -21.62
CA ASP A 293 -10.63 6.49 -21.80
C ASP A 293 -10.19 6.87 -23.22
N ASN A 294 -9.16 7.70 -23.33
CA ASN A 294 -8.48 7.99 -24.59
C ASN A 294 -7.11 7.31 -24.60
N GLN A 295 -6.81 6.61 -25.66
CA GLN A 295 -5.50 6.00 -25.88
C GLN A 295 -4.90 6.52 -27.18
N TYR A 296 -3.66 7.03 -27.08
CA TYR A 296 -2.91 7.57 -28.20
C TYR A 296 -1.60 6.78 -28.39
N LEU A 297 -1.40 6.27 -29.58
CA LEU A 297 -0.38 5.28 -29.91
C LEU A 297 0.54 5.77 -31.00
N ILE A 298 1.85 5.74 -30.73
CA ILE A 298 2.90 6.21 -31.61
C ILE A 298 3.87 5.05 -31.86
N PRO A 299 3.83 4.40 -33.05
CA PRO A 299 4.87 3.46 -33.44
C PRO A 299 6.23 4.16 -33.51
N LYS A 300 7.27 3.59 -32.86
CA LYS A 300 8.60 4.22 -32.76
C LYS A 300 9.53 3.86 -33.92
N TYR A 301 9.35 2.68 -34.50
CA TYR A 301 10.14 2.22 -35.65
C TYR A 301 9.21 1.78 -36.76
N VAL A 302 9.15 2.57 -37.82
CA VAL A 302 8.35 2.25 -38.99
C VAL A 302 9.24 2.46 -40.19
N SER A 303 9.67 1.38 -40.82
CA SER A 303 10.12 1.46 -42.21
C SER A 303 8.89 1.72 -43.09
N GLU A 304 8.79 2.93 -43.63
CA GLU A 304 7.85 3.34 -44.67
C GLU A 304 6.33 3.08 -44.48
N SER A 305 5.89 2.53 -43.37
CA SER A 305 4.46 2.29 -43.16
C SER A 305 3.72 3.58 -42.84
N PHE A 306 2.66 3.79 -43.56
CA PHE A 306 1.80 4.95 -43.66
C PHE A 306 1.23 5.51 -42.36
N ILE A 307 1.22 4.75 -41.22
CA ILE A 307 0.57 5.15 -39.98
C ILE A 307 1.58 5.81 -39.05
N LYS A 308 1.48 7.14 -38.87
CA LYS A 308 2.30 7.90 -37.93
C LYS A 308 1.83 7.76 -36.48
N ASN A 309 0.52 7.74 -36.29
CA ASN A 309 -0.11 7.51 -34.98
C ASN A 309 -1.59 7.15 -35.19
N TYR A 310 -2.15 6.54 -34.18
CA TYR A 310 -3.57 6.26 -34.10
C TYR A 310 -4.07 6.42 -32.65
N SER A 311 -5.34 6.75 -32.49
CA SER A 311 -5.96 6.89 -31.18
C SER A 311 -7.41 6.42 -31.23
N TYR A 312 -7.92 6.09 -30.06
CA TYR A 312 -9.33 5.76 -29.88
C TYR A 312 -9.85 6.19 -28.52
N ASP A 313 -11.14 6.46 -28.53
CA ASP A 313 -11.92 6.90 -27.41
C ASP A 313 -12.90 5.79 -27.01
N ASN A 314 -12.83 5.35 -25.77
CA ASN A 314 -13.72 4.34 -25.19
C ASN A 314 -14.53 4.94 -24.05
N VAL A 315 -15.72 4.40 -23.85
CA VAL A 315 -16.44 4.50 -22.58
C VAL A 315 -16.51 3.12 -21.94
N THR A 316 -16.27 3.07 -20.64
CA THR A 316 -16.21 1.82 -19.90
C THR A 316 -17.03 1.92 -18.62
N LEU A 317 -17.90 0.92 -18.41
CA LEU A 317 -18.54 0.69 -17.11
C LEU A 317 -17.84 -0.47 -16.44
N THR A 318 -17.31 -0.27 -15.23
CA THR A 318 -16.58 -1.30 -14.49
C THR A 318 -17.16 -1.46 -13.09
N TYR A 319 -17.43 -2.71 -12.72
CA TYR A 319 -17.65 -3.11 -11.34
C TYR A 319 -16.39 -3.74 -10.78
N ASN A 320 -15.98 -3.34 -9.59
CA ASN A 320 -14.84 -3.90 -8.89
C ASN A 320 -15.19 -4.24 -7.44
N TYR A 321 -14.77 -5.42 -6.99
CA TYR A 321 -14.80 -5.84 -5.60
C TYR A 321 -13.38 -6.14 -5.15
N SER A 322 -12.95 -5.51 -4.05
CA SER A 322 -11.60 -5.68 -3.52
C SER A 322 -11.60 -6.01 -2.04
N VAL A 323 -10.67 -6.86 -1.65
CA VAL A 323 -10.33 -7.20 -0.26
C VAL A 323 -8.83 -7.00 -0.09
N ASN A 324 -8.43 -6.29 0.95
CA ASN A 324 -7.02 -6.16 1.32
C ASN A 324 -6.89 -6.23 2.85
N SER A 325 -6.38 -7.34 3.34
CA SER A 325 -6.16 -7.59 4.77
C SER A 325 -4.68 -7.84 5.11
N LEU A 326 -3.76 -7.37 4.26
CA LEU A 326 -2.34 -7.48 4.53
C LEU A 326 -1.97 -6.73 5.81
N ASP A 327 -1.11 -7.33 6.62
CA ASP A 327 -0.53 -6.71 7.81
C ASP A 327 0.55 -5.66 7.48
N LYS A 328 1.24 -5.82 6.33
CA LYS A 328 2.27 -4.91 5.83
C LYS A 328 2.14 -4.71 4.33
N GLN A 329 2.46 -3.53 3.83
CA GLN A 329 2.45 -3.25 2.39
C GLN A 329 3.60 -3.94 1.66
N HIS A 330 4.78 -4.00 2.29
CA HIS A 330 5.97 -4.67 1.77
C HIS A 330 6.34 -5.81 2.71
N PHE A 331 6.76 -6.93 2.12
CA PHE A 331 7.10 -8.17 2.85
C PHE A 331 6.02 -8.56 3.88
N PRO A 332 4.77 -8.81 3.44
CA PRO A 332 3.68 -9.18 4.33
C PRO A 332 3.95 -10.52 5.02
N ASP A 333 3.64 -10.59 6.32
CA ASP A 333 3.74 -11.85 7.07
C ASP A 333 2.43 -12.66 7.02
N LYS A 334 1.29 -12.01 6.75
CA LYS A 334 -0.04 -12.64 6.64
C LYS A 334 -1.05 -11.74 5.94
N GLY A 335 -2.15 -12.34 5.51
CA GLY A 335 -3.29 -11.62 4.97
C GLY A 335 -3.66 -12.04 3.55
N VAL A 336 -4.68 -11.39 3.00
CA VAL A 336 -5.26 -11.71 1.69
C VAL A 336 -5.46 -10.44 0.88
N ILE A 337 -5.12 -10.51 -0.40
CA ILE A 337 -5.59 -9.59 -1.44
C ILE A 337 -6.52 -10.36 -2.36
N LEU A 338 -7.68 -9.80 -2.64
CA LEU A 338 -8.60 -10.27 -3.67
C LEU A 338 -9.11 -9.06 -4.44
N ASP A 339 -8.93 -9.06 -5.77
CA ASP A 339 -9.53 -8.07 -6.66
C ASP A 339 -10.27 -8.80 -7.76
N ILE A 340 -11.56 -8.53 -7.88
CA ILE A 340 -12.40 -9.05 -8.95
C ILE A 340 -13.02 -7.87 -9.67
N SER A 341 -12.85 -7.79 -10.98
CA SER A 341 -13.45 -6.74 -11.79
C SER A 341 -14.13 -7.30 -13.03
N ALA A 342 -15.26 -6.70 -13.35
CA ALA A 342 -16.00 -6.95 -14.58
C ALA A 342 -16.29 -5.62 -15.27
N GLY A 343 -15.95 -5.51 -16.54
CA GLY A 343 -16.08 -4.29 -17.35
C GLY A 343 -16.83 -4.54 -18.66
N ALA A 344 -17.57 -3.54 -19.09
CA ALA A 344 -18.16 -3.46 -20.44
C ALA A 344 -17.68 -2.16 -21.08
N SER A 345 -17.10 -2.26 -22.26
CA SER A 345 -16.48 -1.14 -22.97
C SER A 345 -17.03 -1.01 -24.37
N ASP A 346 -17.35 0.22 -24.76
CA ASP A 346 -17.76 0.59 -26.13
C ASP A 346 -16.72 1.55 -26.72
N LEU A 347 -16.22 1.24 -27.91
CA LEU A 347 -15.44 2.17 -28.70
C LEU A 347 -16.38 3.22 -29.32
N ILE A 348 -16.09 4.50 -29.06
CA ILE A 348 -16.90 5.60 -29.60
C ILE A 348 -16.31 6.12 -30.89
N LYS A 349 -14.97 6.27 -30.92
CA LYS A 349 -14.28 6.94 -32.01
C LYS A 349 -12.86 6.42 -32.19
N GLY A 350 -12.45 6.24 -33.44
CA GLY A 350 -11.09 5.91 -33.84
C GLY A 350 -10.49 6.97 -34.75
N HIS A 351 -9.19 7.24 -34.62
CA HIS A 351 -8.46 8.17 -35.49
C HIS A 351 -7.16 7.54 -35.98
N ILE A 352 -6.85 7.72 -37.23
CA ILE A 352 -5.57 7.33 -37.84
C ILE A 352 -4.94 8.53 -38.54
N LYS A 353 -3.66 8.73 -38.31
CA LYS A 353 -2.85 9.73 -39.01
C LYS A 353 -1.84 9.03 -39.92
N THR A 354 -1.99 9.23 -41.22
CA THR A 354 -1.06 8.75 -42.26
C THR A 354 -0.45 9.95 -42.95
N GLY A 355 0.87 10.10 -42.92
CA GLY A 355 1.52 11.27 -43.49
C GLY A 355 1.01 12.60 -42.88
N SER A 356 0.42 13.46 -43.71
CA SER A 356 -0.23 14.72 -43.31
C SER A 356 -1.74 14.58 -43.05
N THR A 357 -2.34 13.46 -43.43
CA THR A 357 -3.80 13.24 -43.42
C THR A 357 -4.21 12.58 -42.07
N ARG A 358 -5.26 13.13 -41.47
CA ARG A 358 -5.93 12.51 -40.29
C ARG A 358 -7.34 12.10 -40.72
N LYS A 359 -7.67 10.83 -40.54
CA LYS A 359 -9.00 10.28 -40.79
C LYS A 359 -9.63 9.83 -39.49
N SER A 360 -10.91 10.16 -39.30
CA SER A 360 -11.72 9.73 -38.15
C SER A 360 -12.68 8.64 -38.62
N TYR A 361 -12.96 7.71 -37.71
CA TYR A 361 -13.87 6.60 -37.92
C TYR A 361 -14.85 6.53 -36.76
N SER A 362 -16.10 6.22 -37.05
CA SER A 362 -17.20 5.97 -36.13
C SER A 362 -17.82 4.62 -36.42
N LYS A 363 -18.83 4.22 -35.67
CA LYS A 363 -19.47 2.91 -35.76
C LYS A 363 -20.02 2.63 -37.17
N ASP A 364 -20.45 3.65 -37.90
CA ASP A 364 -21.04 3.52 -39.24
C ASP A 364 -20.00 3.53 -40.35
N ASP A 365 -18.73 3.75 -40.03
CA ASP A 365 -17.66 3.82 -41.01
C ASP A 365 -17.00 2.45 -41.20
N ALA A 366 -16.88 2.00 -42.45
CA ALA A 366 -16.02 0.87 -42.75
C ALA A 366 -14.56 1.25 -42.53
N GLY A 367 -13.86 0.54 -41.61
CA GLY A 367 -12.51 0.88 -41.24
C GLY A 367 -11.81 -0.23 -40.42
N PRO A 368 -10.59 0.05 -39.98
CA PRO A 368 -9.78 -0.94 -39.27
C PRO A 368 -10.13 -1.05 -37.78
N PHE A 369 -11.11 -0.29 -37.30
CA PHE A 369 -11.59 -0.36 -35.92
C PHE A 369 -12.81 -1.26 -35.81
N SER A 370 -12.87 -2.12 -34.80
CA SER A 370 -14.11 -2.77 -34.37
C SER A 370 -14.79 -1.88 -33.33
N PHE A 371 -16.06 -1.58 -33.58
CA PHE A 371 -16.92 -0.83 -32.68
C PHE A 371 -17.86 -1.74 -31.88
N ASP A 372 -17.59 -3.04 -31.87
CA ASP A 372 -18.34 -4.01 -31.06
C ASP A 372 -18.03 -3.82 -29.59
N ARG A 373 -19.06 -4.01 -28.77
CA ARG A 373 -18.89 -4.00 -27.32
C ARG A 373 -18.03 -5.17 -26.89
N TYR A 374 -17.03 -4.91 -26.08
CA TYR A 374 -16.22 -5.95 -25.49
C TYR A 374 -16.37 -5.97 -23.96
N TYR A 375 -16.21 -7.14 -23.39
CA TYR A 375 -16.28 -7.36 -21.97
C TYR A 375 -14.93 -7.80 -21.43
N THR A 376 -14.60 -7.32 -20.24
CA THR A 376 -13.36 -7.68 -19.53
C THR A 376 -13.74 -8.31 -18.20
N LEU A 377 -13.22 -9.48 -17.92
CA LEU A 377 -13.31 -10.13 -16.60
C LEU A 377 -11.89 -10.35 -16.09
N ARG A 378 -11.61 -9.87 -14.87
CA ARG A 378 -10.31 -10.02 -14.22
C ARG A 378 -10.49 -10.47 -12.78
N ALA A 379 -9.65 -11.40 -12.34
CA ALA A 379 -9.53 -11.83 -10.96
C ALA A 379 -8.06 -11.88 -10.58
N ASN A 380 -7.72 -11.34 -9.42
CA ASN A 380 -6.42 -11.46 -8.78
C ASN A 380 -6.64 -11.90 -7.35
N TYR A 381 -5.97 -12.96 -6.95
CA TYR A 381 -5.97 -13.48 -5.59
C TYR A 381 -4.53 -13.66 -5.11
N ARG A 382 -4.23 -13.20 -3.89
CA ARG A 382 -2.97 -13.49 -3.22
C ARG A 382 -3.23 -13.72 -1.74
N GLN A 383 -2.66 -14.79 -1.22
CA GLN A 383 -2.75 -15.14 0.20
C GLN A 383 -1.34 -15.33 0.76
N TYR A 384 -1.06 -14.65 1.85
CA TYR A 384 0.12 -14.85 2.67
C TYR A 384 -0.26 -15.67 3.88
N LEU A 385 0.41 -16.81 4.07
CA LEU A 385 0.24 -17.64 5.25
C LEU A 385 1.01 -17.02 6.41
N THR A 386 0.48 -17.19 7.63
CA THR A 386 1.10 -16.65 8.82
C THR A 386 2.56 -17.10 8.93
N LYS A 387 3.45 -16.15 9.17
CA LYS A 387 4.88 -16.37 9.30
C LYS A 387 5.23 -17.38 10.39
N VAL A 388 6.04 -18.37 10.06
CA VAL A 388 6.55 -19.40 10.97
C VAL A 388 8.06 -19.47 10.85
N ASN A 389 8.78 -19.31 11.97
CA ASN A 389 10.26 -19.37 12.01
C ASN A 389 10.92 -18.49 10.94
N ASN A 390 10.45 -17.24 10.79
CA ASN A 390 10.94 -16.28 9.79
C ASN A 390 10.65 -16.63 8.32
N PHE A 391 9.86 -17.66 8.04
CA PHE A 391 9.39 -17.99 6.70
C PHE A 391 7.94 -17.59 6.51
N THR A 392 7.66 -16.94 5.38
CA THR A 392 6.31 -16.64 4.91
C THR A 392 6.11 -17.32 3.55
N PHE A 393 5.01 -18.04 3.39
CA PHE A 393 4.61 -18.62 2.11
C PHE A 393 3.43 -17.84 1.55
N SER A 394 3.47 -17.54 0.27
CA SER A 394 2.33 -16.96 -0.42
C SER A 394 1.94 -17.74 -1.66
N PHE A 395 0.63 -17.72 -1.92
CA PHE A 395 0.01 -18.25 -3.13
C PHE A 395 -0.66 -17.11 -3.89
N ARG A 396 -0.56 -17.17 -5.19
CA ARG A 396 -1.15 -16.21 -6.11
C ARG A 396 -1.94 -16.94 -7.18
N GLY A 397 -3.13 -16.42 -7.51
CA GLY A 397 -3.92 -16.82 -8.65
C GLY A 397 -4.36 -15.59 -9.43
N ASP A 398 -4.14 -15.59 -10.75
CA ASP A 398 -4.57 -14.51 -11.63
C ASP A 398 -5.32 -15.07 -12.82
N ALA A 399 -6.39 -14.41 -13.22
CA ALA A 399 -7.13 -14.72 -14.43
C ALA A 399 -7.62 -13.45 -15.10
N LEU A 400 -7.63 -13.46 -16.42
CA LEU A 400 -8.18 -12.41 -17.26
C LEU A 400 -8.79 -13.01 -18.51
N TYR A 401 -9.91 -12.45 -18.93
CA TYR A 401 -10.54 -12.74 -20.22
C TYR A 401 -11.14 -11.47 -20.81
N ILE A 402 -10.88 -11.24 -22.11
CA ILE A 402 -11.47 -10.15 -22.89
C ILE A 402 -12.19 -10.78 -24.08
N THR A 403 -13.47 -10.42 -24.26
CA THR A 403 -14.27 -10.84 -25.42
C THR A 403 -14.03 -9.93 -26.62
N ASP A 404 -14.28 -10.44 -27.82
CA ASP A 404 -14.50 -9.69 -29.08
C ASP A 404 -13.44 -8.62 -29.40
N CYS A 405 -12.17 -8.98 -29.27
CA CYS A 405 -11.02 -8.10 -29.49
C CYS A 405 -10.27 -8.41 -30.82
N ASP A 406 -10.97 -8.73 -31.89
CA ASP A 406 -10.36 -9.33 -33.08
C ASP A 406 -9.94 -8.36 -34.19
N SER A 407 -10.08 -7.04 -34.04
CA SER A 407 -9.57 -6.10 -35.06
C SER A 407 -8.07 -5.85 -34.93
N VAL A 408 -7.40 -5.60 -36.09
CA VAL A 408 -5.95 -5.34 -36.13
C VAL A 408 -5.52 -4.15 -35.30
N LEU A 409 -6.37 -3.17 -35.08
CA LEU A 409 -6.12 -2.01 -34.22
C LEU A 409 -6.70 -2.14 -32.79
N ALA A 410 -7.52 -3.17 -32.52
CA ALA A 410 -7.97 -3.53 -31.17
C ALA A 410 -6.83 -4.11 -30.31
N GLN A 411 -5.66 -4.31 -30.87
CA GLN A 411 -4.44 -4.75 -30.19
C GLN A 411 -4.12 -3.95 -28.93
N ASN A 412 -4.75 -2.81 -28.75
CA ASN A 412 -4.44 -1.89 -27.67
C ASN A 412 -5.32 -2.05 -26.43
N ASN A 413 -6.34 -2.88 -26.51
CA ASN A 413 -7.17 -3.24 -25.35
C ASN A 413 -6.62 -4.43 -24.54
N PHE A 414 -5.51 -5.01 -25.02
CA PHE A 414 -4.86 -6.15 -24.39
C PHE A 414 -4.18 -5.80 -23.07
N PHE A 415 -4.01 -6.82 -22.25
CA PHE A 415 -3.16 -6.74 -21.07
C PHE A 415 -1.74 -7.17 -21.42
N LEU A 416 -0.80 -6.66 -20.64
CA LEU A 416 0.63 -6.83 -20.87
C LEU A 416 1.23 -7.59 -19.68
N LEU A 417 1.73 -8.79 -19.91
CA LEU A 417 2.35 -9.60 -18.87
C LEU A 417 3.84 -9.32 -18.79
N GLY A 418 4.38 -9.37 -17.57
CA GLY A 418 5.82 -9.32 -17.29
C GLY A 418 6.22 -8.29 -16.25
N GLY A 419 7.47 -8.39 -15.79
CA GLY A 419 8.03 -7.55 -14.73
C GLY A 419 7.64 -7.99 -13.32
N GLN A 420 8.15 -7.25 -12.34
CA GLN A 420 7.88 -7.48 -10.93
C GLN A 420 6.77 -6.58 -10.37
N VAL A 421 6.44 -5.50 -11.07
CA VAL A 421 5.47 -4.50 -10.67
C VAL A 421 4.54 -4.13 -11.84
N SER A 422 3.34 -3.72 -11.52
CA SER A 422 2.38 -3.21 -12.50
C SER A 422 2.74 -1.77 -12.88
N LEU A 423 3.01 -1.51 -14.15
CA LEU A 423 3.41 -0.19 -14.64
C LEU A 423 2.21 0.71 -14.95
N ASN A 424 1.10 0.12 -15.33
CA ASN A 424 -0.14 0.81 -15.68
C ASN A 424 -1.36 -0.07 -15.37
N LYS A 425 -2.56 0.41 -15.67
CA LYS A 425 -3.81 -0.33 -15.44
C LYS A 425 -3.89 -1.69 -16.17
N ARG A 426 -3.12 -1.86 -17.25
CA ARG A 426 -3.13 -3.06 -18.10
C ARG A 426 -1.92 -3.97 -17.88
N SER A 427 -0.98 -3.57 -17.05
CA SER A 427 0.19 -4.40 -16.71
C SER A 427 -0.16 -5.43 -15.66
N VAL A 428 0.30 -6.65 -15.87
CA VAL A 428 0.21 -7.75 -14.89
C VAL A 428 1.60 -8.30 -14.63
N PRO A 429 2.11 -8.19 -13.40
CA PRO A 429 3.44 -8.69 -13.07
C PRO A 429 3.52 -10.21 -13.23
N VAL A 430 4.54 -10.69 -13.95
CA VAL A 430 4.85 -12.11 -14.13
C VAL A 430 6.36 -12.29 -14.03
N THR A 431 6.79 -13.03 -13.02
CA THR A 431 8.22 -13.31 -12.81
C THR A 431 8.81 -14.04 -14.01
N GLY A 432 10.02 -13.68 -14.39
CA GLY A 432 10.76 -14.29 -15.50
C GLY A 432 10.73 -13.51 -16.82
N PHE A 433 9.89 -12.47 -16.92
CA PHE A 433 9.72 -11.69 -18.14
C PHE A 433 10.00 -10.21 -17.91
N HIS A 434 10.39 -9.46 -18.96
CA HIS A 434 10.53 -8.01 -18.86
C HIS A 434 9.15 -7.35 -18.65
N PRO A 435 9.10 -6.15 -18.07
CA PRO A 435 7.84 -5.42 -17.96
C PRO A 435 7.15 -5.26 -19.30
N ASN A 436 5.83 -5.52 -19.32
CA ASN A 436 4.98 -5.39 -20.52
C ASN A 436 5.42 -6.23 -21.73
N GLN A 437 6.11 -7.35 -21.52
CA GLN A 437 6.72 -8.12 -22.59
C GLN A 437 5.73 -8.91 -23.45
N ILE A 438 4.67 -9.48 -22.83
CA ILE A 438 3.76 -10.41 -23.51
C ILE A 438 2.34 -9.82 -23.54
N PRO A 439 1.84 -9.40 -24.70
CA PRO A 439 0.46 -8.95 -24.84
C PRO A 439 -0.51 -10.13 -24.93
N VAL A 440 -1.58 -10.08 -24.13
CA VAL A 440 -2.54 -11.19 -24.00
C VAL A 440 -3.98 -10.69 -24.00
N LYS A 441 -4.89 -11.49 -24.58
CA LYS A 441 -6.35 -11.29 -24.48
C LYS A 441 -6.99 -12.18 -23.42
N ALA A 442 -6.36 -13.28 -23.09
CA ALA A 442 -6.77 -14.13 -21.97
C ALA A 442 -5.56 -14.77 -21.31
N PHE A 443 -5.64 -14.95 -20.01
CA PHE A 443 -4.68 -15.76 -19.25
C PHE A 443 -5.31 -16.27 -17.97
N ALA A 444 -4.78 -17.39 -17.49
CA ALA A 444 -5.04 -17.89 -16.14
C ALA A 444 -3.76 -18.54 -15.63
N GLY A 445 -3.43 -18.32 -14.37
CA GLY A 445 -2.22 -18.89 -13.83
C GLY A 445 -2.11 -18.83 -12.33
N LEU A 446 -1.12 -19.53 -11.84
CA LEU A 446 -0.79 -19.64 -10.42
C LEU A 446 0.65 -19.24 -10.19
N GLY A 447 0.92 -18.71 -9.02
CA GLY A 447 2.27 -18.42 -8.55
C GLY A 447 2.41 -18.73 -7.07
N THR A 448 3.65 -18.92 -6.66
CA THR A 448 4.02 -19.11 -5.26
C THR A 448 5.29 -18.34 -4.95
N GLU A 449 5.39 -17.90 -3.72
CA GLU A 449 6.56 -17.23 -3.20
C GLU A 449 6.85 -17.75 -1.79
N MET A 450 8.12 -18.06 -1.55
CA MET A 450 8.65 -18.34 -0.23
C MET A 450 9.59 -17.21 0.14
N ASP A 451 9.28 -16.49 1.20
CA ASP A 451 10.07 -15.40 1.74
C ASP A 451 10.69 -15.81 3.07
N TRP A 452 12.00 -15.63 3.20
CA TRP A 452 12.77 -15.90 4.40
C TRP A 452 13.42 -14.62 4.91
N GLU A 453 12.96 -14.10 6.04
CA GLU A 453 13.61 -13.03 6.76
C GLU A 453 14.80 -13.59 7.57
N PHE A 454 15.97 -13.71 6.94
CA PHE A 454 17.15 -14.33 7.57
C PHE A 454 17.90 -13.38 8.51
N PHE A 455 17.79 -12.06 8.28
CA PHE A 455 18.11 -11.01 9.24
C PHE A 455 16.93 -10.05 9.34
N LYS A 456 16.90 -9.27 10.39
CA LYS A 456 15.86 -8.26 10.56
C LYS A 456 15.78 -7.34 9.34
N ASP A 457 14.57 -7.23 8.76
CA ASP A 457 14.26 -6.42 7.58
C ASP A 457 15.04 -6.83 6.31
N VAL A 458 15.77 -7.97 6.32
CA VAL A 458 16.48 -8.52 5.17
C VAL A 458 15.87 -9.86 4.76
N HIS A 459 15.40 -9.93 3.55
CA HIS A 459 14.59 -10.99 3.01
C HIS A 459 15.27 -11.68 1.84
N LEU A 460 15.13 -12.99 1.76
CA LEU A 460 15.44 -13.81 0.59
C LEU A 460 14.15 -14.45 0.10
N SER A 461 13.68 -14.06 -1.08
CA SER A 461 12.45 -14.59 -1.66
C SER A 461 12.75 -15.48 -2.86
N LEU A 462 12.11 -16.64 -2.90
CA LEU A 462 12.08 -17.54 -4.07
C LEU A 462 10.67 -17.49 -4.66
N LYS A 463 10.58 -17.24 -5.97
CA LYS A 463 9.32 -17.03 -6.67
C LYS A 463 9.20 -18.01 -7.84
N GLY A 464 8.00 -18.54 -8.04
CA GLY A 464 7.68 -19.38 -9.19
C GLY A 464 6.26 -19.11 -9.67
N ASN A 465 6.05 -19.20 -10.99
CA ASN A 465 4.72 -19.06 -11.59
C ASN A 465 4.57 -19.90 -12.86
N ILE A 466 3.32 -20.23 -13.16
CA ILE A 466 2.88 -20.89 -14.39
C ILE A 466 1.59 -20.21 -14.87
N PHE A 467 1.54 -19.84 -16.14
CA PHE A 467 0.38 -19.24 -16.78
C PHE A 467 0.06 -19.91 -18.11
N ALA A 468 -1.21 -20.21 -18.33
CA ALA A 468 -1.78 -20.48 -19.65
C ALA A 468 -2.22 -19.14 -20.22
N ILE A 469 -1.71 -18.77 -21.38
CA ILE A 469 -1.96 -17.49 -22.03
C ILE A 469 -2.55 -17.67 -23.42
N GLN A 470 -3.44 -16.77 -23.83
CA GLN A 470 -3.84 -16.56 -25.21
C GLN A 470 -3.25 -15.22 -25.66
N GLU A 471 -2.27 -15.29 -26.54
CA GLU A 471 -1.64 -14.09 -27.06
C GLU A 471 -2.59 -13.24 -27.88
N ALA A 472 -2.35 -11.97 -27.80
CA ALA A 472 -2.99 -11.02 -28.70
C ALA A 472 -2.46 -11.20 -30.13
N GLY A 473 -3.36 -11.18 -31.11
CA GLY A 473 -3.00 -11.36 -32.53
C GLY A 473 -2.88 -12.82 -33.00
N ARG A 474 -3.03 -13.81 -32.11
CA ARG A 474 -3.18 -15.23 -32.52
C ARG A 474 -4.62 -15.67 -32.47
N GLU A 475 -5.11 -16.19 -33.58
CA GLU A 475 -6.54 -16.54 -33.72
C GLU A 475 -6.99 -17.70 -32.83
N LYS A 476 -6.13 -18.71 -32.56
CA LYS A 476 -6.48 -19.88 -31.72
C LYS A 476 -5.26 -20.47 -31.04
N GLY A 477 -5.47 -21.01 -29.84
CA GLY A 477 -4.50 -21.77 -29.06
C GLY A 477 -4.08 -21.06 -27.76
N TYR A 478 -3.74 -21.88 -26.78
CA TYR A 478 -3.13 -21.43 -25.52
C TYR A 478 -1.67 -21.86 -25.52
N SER A 479 -0.83 -21.02 -24.92
CA SER A 479 0.58 -21.31 -24.69
C SER A 479 0.84 -21.31 -23.21
N LEU A 480 1.78 -22.14 -22.77
CA LEU A 480 2.23 -22.11 -21.39
C LEU A 480 3.49 -21.26 -21.27
N ILE A 481 3.51 -20.43 -20.24
CA ILE A 481 4.70 -19.71 -19.81
C ILE A 481 5.02 -20.06 -18.36
N TYR A 482 6.32 -20.19 -18.08
CA TYR A 482 6.84 -20.49 -16.76
C TYR A 482 7.82 -19.40 -16.36
N GLY A 483 7.82 -19.04 -15.11
CA GLY A 483 8.78 -18.09 -14.58
C GLY A 483 9.22 -18.47 -13.19
N TYR A 484 10.50 -18.28 -12.91
CA TYR A 484 11.06 -18.43 -11.58
C TYR A 484 12.16 -17.42 -11.32
N GLY A 485 12.44 -17.15 -10.07
CA GLY A 485 13.45 -16.18 -9.70
C GLY A 485 13.77 -16.20 -8.21
N ALA A 486 14.88 -15.55 -7.89
CA ALA A 486 15.30 -15.28 -6.53
C ALA A 486 15.52 -13.78 -6.36
N GLU A 487 15.10 -13.24 -5.22
CA GLU A 487 15.19 -11.83 -4.88
C GLU A 487 15.77 -11.68 -3.48
N ILE A 488 16.72 -10.79 -3.32
CA ILE A 488 17.13 -10.28 -2.03
C ILE A 488 16.44 -8.93 -1.82
N GLY A 489 15.83 -8.75 -0.65
CA GLY A 489 15.11 -7.54 -0.29
C GLY A 489 15.57 -6.98 1.04
N TYR A 490 15.58 -5.66 1.16
CA TYR A 490 15.86 -4.95 2.41
C TYR A 490 14.86 -3.81 2.58
N MET A 491 14.22 -3.73 3.75
CA MET A 491 13.33 -2.62 4.08
C MET A 491 14.13 -1.47 4.69
N SER A 492 14.46 -0.49 3.87
CA SER A 492 15.21 0.70 4.28
C SER A 492 14.29 1.86 4.66
N ILE A 493 14.85 2.93 5.26
CA ILE A 493 14.12 4.17 5.58
C ILE A 493 13.61 4.92 4.34
N ILE A 494 14.24 4.72 3.19
CA ILE A 494 13.82 5.32 1.90
C ILE A 494 12.89 4.41 1.10
N GLY A 495 12.50 3.27 1.66
CA GLY A 495 11.65 2.26 1.03
C GLY A 495 12.37 0.94 0.78
N PRO A 496 11.70 -0.03 0.14
CA PRO A 496 12.26 -1.33 -0.14
C PRO A 496 13.40 -1.22 -1.17
N ILE A 497 14.50 -1.92 -0.91
CA ILE A 497 15.58 -2.15 -1.85
C ILE A 497 15.51 -3.62 -2.24
N LYS A 498 15.41 -3.92 -3.52
CA LYS A 498 15.24 -5.27 -4.04
C LYS A 498 16.21 -5.50 -5.19
N ALA A 499 16.96 -6.60 -5.12
CA ALA A 499 17.80 -7.08 -6.21
C ALA A 499 17.51 -8.55 -6.47
N GLY A 500 17.38 -8.93 -7.73
CA GLY A 500 17.03 -10.30 -8.04
C GLY A 500 17.42 -10.73 -9.43
N VAL A 501 17.35 -12.03 -9.62
CA VAL A 501 17.52 -12.70 -10.90
C VAL A 501 16.29 -13.52 -11.21
N MET A 502 15.88 -13.53 -12.45
CA MET A 502 14.70 -14.26 -12.88
C MET A 502 14.90 -14.87 -14.27
N HIS A 503 14.20 -15.94 -14.52
CA HIS A 503 14.20 -16.64 -15.80
C HIS A 503 12.78 -17.00 -16.18
N GLY A 504 12.43 -16.75 -17.44
CA GLY A 504 11.14 -17.09 -18.02
C GLY A 504 11.32 -18.05 -19.20
N ILE A 505 10.47 -19.04 -19.25
CA ILE A 505 10.41 -20.02 -20.33
C ILE A 505 9.08 -19.81 -21.04
N TYR A 506 9.17 -19.65 -22.36
CA TYR A 506 8.03 -19.56 -23.23
C TYR A 506 8.16 -20.62 -24.32
N GLU A 507 7.24 -21.59 -24.35
CA GLU A 507 7.36 -22.79 -25.20
C GLU A 507 7.49 -22.48 -26.69
N GLN A 508 6.93 -21.36 -27.14
CA GLN A 508 6.90 -21.05 -28.57
C GLN A 508 8.04 -20.13 -29.04
N GLU A 509 8.82 -19.53 -28.12
CA GLU A 509 9.89 -18.61 -28.50
C GLU A 509 11.17 -18.81 -27.68
N LYS A 510 12.19 -19.35 -28.34
CA LYS A 510 13.53 -19.55 -27.75
C LYS A 510 14.23 -18.24 -27.32
N TYR A 511 13.82 -17.08 -27.81
CA TYR A 511 14.43 -15.78 -27.51
C TYR A 511 14.16 -15.28 -26.08
N PHE A 512 13.15 -15.77 -25.39
CA PHE A 512 12.80 -15.35 -24.03
C PHE A 512 13.57 -16.06 -22.91
N SER A 513 14.41 -17.03 -23.25
CA SER A 513 15.11 -17.90 -22.29
C SER A 513 16.37 -17.29 -21.67
N LYS A 514 16.55 -15.96 -21.69
CA LYS A 514 17.70 -15.30 -21.04
C LYS A 514 17.41 -15.02 -19.58
N ILE A 515 18.42 -15.23 -18.73
CA ILE A 515 18.40 -14.77 -17.35
C ILE A 515 18.33 -13.24 -17.32
N LYS A 516 17.43 -12.71 -16.52
CA LYS A 516 17.22 -11.28 -16.32
C LYS A 516 17.56 -10.92 -14.89
N ALA A 517 18.36 -9.89 -14.71
CA ALA A 517 18.64 -9.30 -13.41
C ALA A 517 17.86 -7.98 -13.27
N TYR A 518 17.43 -7.66 -12.06
CA TYR A 518 16.82 -6.38 -11.74
C TYR A 518 17.30 -5.84 -10.40
N LEU A 519 17.28 -4.52 -10.32
CA LEU A 519 17.52 -3.75 -9.10
C LEU A 519 16.41 -2.70 -9.00
N SER A 520 15.78 -2.62 -7.85
CA SER A 520 14.75 -1.63 -7.56
C SER A 520 15.01 -1.02 -6.18
N VAL A 521 14.89 0.28 -6.07
CA VAL A 521 15.12 1.06 -4.84
C VAL A 521 13.98 2.04 -4.66
N GLY A 522 13.41 2.11 -3.47
CA GLY A 522 12.36 3.05 -3.12
C GLY A 522 10.93 2.53 -3.38
N TYR A 523 9.97 3.36 -3.04
CA TYR A 523 8.56 3.05 -3.23
C TYR A 523 8.16 3.19 -4.70
N LEU A 524 7.23 2.34 -5.13
CA LEU A 524 6.51 2.46 -6.39
C LEU A 524 5.01 2.44 -6.08
N PHE A 525 4.26 3.43 -6.57
CA PHE A 525 2.80 3.51 -6.36
C PHE A 525 2.03 2.70 -7.39
#